data_aa4c16919b757469035d13c6b5133b5a
#
_entry.id   aa4c16919b757469035d13c6b5133b5a
#
_cell.length_a   1.000
_cell.length_b   1.000
_cell.length_c   1.000
_cell.angle_alpha   90.00
_cell.angle_beta   90.00
_cell.angle_gamma   90.00
#
_symmetry.space_group_name_H-M   'P 1'
#
loop_
_entity.id
_entity.type
_entity.pdbx_description
1 polymer ?
#
loop_
_entity_poly.entity_id
_entity_poly.type
_entity_poly.pdbx_seq_one_letter_code
_entity_poly.pdbx_strand_id
1 'polypeptide(L)'
;MAKRRTSRPKAHFGRVLRWDDDEGWGVLGSDEFAGTVFAHFSQIEMDGYRTLTVGQEVEFDYMPGRGQDGCDHSAVWVRPVR
;
A
#
# COMPACT_ATOMS: atom_id res chain seq x y z
N MET A 1 -17.14 -10.32 18.11
CA MET A 1 -16.71 -10.01 17.81
C MET A 1 -16.06 -9.34 17.45
N ALA A 2 -15.94 -9.13 17.47
CA ALA A 2 -15.41 -8.53 17.13
C ALA A 2 -14.81 -8.12 16.61
N LYS A 3 -14.64 -7.88 16.34
CA LYS A 3 -14.17 -7.53 15.85
C LYS A 3 -13.32 -7.13 15.49
N ARG A 4 -13.05 -7.06 15.08
CA ARG A 4 -12.37 -6.75 14.60
C ARG A 4 -11.81 -6.00 14.26
N ARG A 5 -11.42 -5.75 14.03
CA ARG A 5 -10.94 -5.08 13.62
C ARG A 5 -10.51 -4.52 12.96
N THR A 6 -10.57 -4.25 13.22
CA THR A 6 -9.96 -3.72 12.58
C THR A 6 -9.80 -3.19 11.25
N SER A 7 -10.09 -3.77 10.19
CA SER A 7 -9.85 -3.27 8.85
C SER A 7 -10.85 -2.23 8.43
N ARG A 8 -10.43 -1.35 7.56
CA ARG A 8 -11.32 -0.36 6.98
C ARG A 8 -12.17 -1.00 5.90
N PRO A 9 -13.37 -0.46 5.61
CA PRO A 9 -14.31 -1.12 4.70
C PRO A 9 -13.76 -1.42 3.32
N LYS A 10 -12.83 -0.63 2.81
CA LYS A 10 -12.31 -0.84 1.47
C LYS A 10 -10.88 -1.33 1.46
N ALA A 11 -10.47 -1.96 2.54
CA ALA A 11 -9.10 -2.44 2.62
C ALA A 11 -8.85 -3.60 1.69
N HIS A 12 -7.69 -3.60 1.10
CA HIS A 12 -7.18 -4.67 0.25
C HIS A 12 -5.89 -5.16 0.84
N PHE A 13 -5.51 -6.39 0.49
CA PHE A 13 -4.24 -6.95 0.94
C PHE A 13 -3.37 -7.21 -0.27
N GLY A 14 -2.10 -6.93 -0.11
CA GLY A 14 -1.14 -7.17 -1.17
C GLY A 14 0.27 -7.17 -0.64
N ARG A 15 1.21 -6.93 -1.55
CA ARG A 15 2.62 -6.95 -1.21
C ARG A 15 3.34 -5.80 -1.86
N VAL A 16 4.44 -5.40 -1.23
CA VAL A 16 5.33 -4.40 -1.81
C VAL A 16 6.12 -5.06 -2.93
N LEU A 17 5.97 -4.55 -4.14
CA LEU A 17 6.70 -5.03 -5.29
C LEU A 17 8.02 -4.29 -5.47
N ARG A 18 8.06 -3.04 -5.03
CA ARG A 18 9.20 -2.17 -5.20
C ARG A 18 9.14 -1.06 -4.17
N TRP A 19 10.30 -0.66 -3.67
CA TRP A 19 10.36 0.46 -2.73
C TRP A 19 11.67 1.17 -2.89
N ASP A 20 11.62 2.50 -2.99
CA ASP A 20 12.79 3.36 -3.10
C ASP A 20 12.82 4.27 -1.88
N ASP A 21 13.74 3.97 -0.96
CA ASP A 21 13.84 4.71 0.28
C ASP A 21 14.30 6.15 0.09
N ASP A 22 15.13 6.38 -0.92
CA ASP A 22 15.63 7.72 -1.19
C ASP A 22 14.54 8.63 -1.73
N GLU A 23 13.71 8.08 -2.61
CA GLU A 23 12.62 8.83 -3.22
C GLU A 23 11.37 8.84 -2.35
N GLY A 24 11.24 7.85 -1.47
CA GLY A 24 10.10 7.78 -0.56
C GLY A 24 8.83 7.28 -1.21
N TRP A 25 8.93 6.41 -2.20
CA TRP A 25 7.74 5.82 -2.83
C TRP A 25 8.06 4.45 -3.38
N GLY A 26 7.01 3.73 -3.70
CA GLY A 26 7.16 2.41 -4.27
C GLY A 26 5.88 1.92 -4.94
N VAL A 27 5.85 0.63 -5.20
CA VAL A 27 4.79 0.01 -5.96
C VAL A 27 4.24 -1.19 -5.19
N LEU A 28 2.93 -1.25 -5.08
CA LEU A 28 2.22 -2.37 -4.44
C LEU A 28 1.50 -3.18 -5.50
N GLY A 29 1.31 -4.46 -5.21
CA GLY A 29 0.50 -5.34 -6.04
C GLY A 29 -0.41 -6.16 -5.20
N SER A 30 -1.47 -6.69 -5.80
CA SER A 30 -2.46 -7.50 -5.10
C SER A 30 -3.07 -8.51 -6.05
N ASP A 31 -3.46 -9.66 -5.50
CA ASP A 31 -4.21 -10.65 -6.26
C ASP A 31 -5.69 -10.28 -6.36
N GLU A 32 -6.11 -9.26 -5.64
CA GLU A 32 -7.53 -8.89 -5.57
C GLU A 32 -7.98 -8.08 -6.78
N PHE A 33 -7.04 -7.50 -7.53
CA PHE A 33 -7.38 -6.68 -8.69
C PHE A 33 -6.18 -6.61 -9.64
N ALA A 34 -6.44 -6.14 -10.85
CA ALA A 34 -5.38 -5.97 -11.85
C ALA A 34 -4.71 -4.62 -11.68
N GLY A 35 -3.45 -4.55 -12.09
CA GLY A 35 -2.70 -3.31 -12.09
C GLY A 35 -1.88 -3.10 -10.83
N THR A 36 -1.03 -2.09 -10.88
CA THR A 36 -0.12 -1.77 -9.79
C THR A 36 -0.55 -0.48 -9.11
N VAL A 37 -0.11 -0.32 -7.86
CA VAL A 37 -0.54 0.79 -7.01
C VAL A 37 0.68 1.60 -6.59
N PHE A 38 0.68 2.88 -6.90
CA PHE A 38 1.70 3.82 -6.45
C PHE A 38 1.47 4.11 -4.96
N ALA A 39 2.53 4.05 -4.16
CA ALA A 39 2.43 4.34 -2.73
C ALA A 39 3.57 5.27 -2.31
N HIS A 40 3.22 6.34 -1.61
CA HIS A 40 4.19 7.33 -1.13
C HIS A 40 4.34 7.18 0.38
N PHE A 41 5.52 7.50 0.91
CA PHE A 41 5.78 7.28 2.33
C PHE A 41 4.81 8.03 3.22
N SER A 42 4.30 9.17 2.76
CA SER A 42 3.34 9.95 3.56
C SER A 42 2.02 9.22 3.79
N GLN A 43 1.76 8.17 3.01
CA GLN A 43 0.53 7.38 3.12
C GLN A 43 0.68 6.17 4.02
N ILE A 44 1.89 5.90 4.49
CA ILE A 44 2.15 4.73 5.32
C ILE A 44 1.77 5.04 6.76
N GLU A 45 0.91 4.20 7.32
CA GLU A 45 0.47 4.33 8.70
C GLU A 45 1.29 3.37 9.56
N MET A 46 2.32 3.88 10.20
CA MET A 46 3.14 3.11 11.12
C MET A 46 3.91 4.08 12.00
N ASP A 47 4.36 3.58 13.14
CA ASP A 47 5.17 4.36 14.04
C ASP A 47 6.61 4.42 13.54
N GLY A 48 7.28 5.52 13.82
CA GLY A 48 8.67 5.67 13.50
C GLY A 48 8.92 5.98 12.04
N TYR A 49 10.04 5.50 11.54
CA TYR A 49 10.44 5.76 10.16
C TYR A 49 9.54 5.03 9.19
N ARG A 50 8.96 5.77 8.25
CA ARG A 50 7.97 5.22 7.32
C ARG A 50 8.65 4.65 6.10
N THR A 51 8.83 3.36 6.11
CA THR A 51 9.46 2.66 5.01
C THR A 51 8.83 1.28 4.84
N LEU A 52 9.02 0.71 3.66
CA LEU A 52 8.53 -0.63 3.36
C LEU A 52 9.66 -1.44 2.73
N THR A 53 9.49 -2.76 2.71
CA THR A 53 10.46 -3.68 2.16
C THR A 53 9.80 -4.52 1.08
N VAL A 54 10.50 -4.77 -0.01
CA VAL A 54 9.97 -5.62 -1.09
C VAL A 54 9.57 -6.97 -0.52
N GLY A 55 8.37 -7.41 -0.89
CA GLY A 55 7.79 -8.66 -0.40
C GLY A 55 6.97 -8.52 0.87
N GLN A 56 7.03 -7.39 1.52
CA GLN A 56 6.28 -7.17 2.75
C GLN A 56 4.78 -7.14 2.48
N GLU A 57 4.01 -7.78 3.35
CA GLU A 57 2.56 -7.74 3.24
C GLU A 57 2.01 -6.44 3.77
N VAL A 58 1.07 -5.89 3.04
CA VAL A 58 0.46 -4.62 3.41
C VAL A 58 -1.05 -4.68 3.23
N GLU A 59 -1.73 -3.85 3.99
CA GLU A 59 -3.14 -3.57 3.84
C GLU A 59 -3.25 -2.14 3.35
N PHE A 60 -4.14 -1.88 2.39
CA PHE A 60 -4.22 -0.54 1.81
C PHE A 60 -5.56 -0.31 1.14
N ASP A 61 -5.87 0.96 0.93
CA ASP A 61 -6.96 1.37 0.04
C ASP A 61 -6.34 2.13 -1.11
N TYR A 62 -7.01 2.19 -2.25
CA TYR A 62 -6.45 2.82 -3.43
C TYR A 62 -7.54 3.49 -4.27
N MET A 63 -7.10 4.42 -5.11
CA MET A 63 -7.96 5.10 -6.09
C MET A 63 -7.65 4.52 -7.46
N PRO A 64 -8.60 3.80 -8.06
CA PRO A 64 -8.36 3.19 -9.36
C PRO A 64 -8.13 4.25 -10.44
N GLY A 65 -7.20 3.96 -11.35
CA GLY A 65 -6.96 4.83 -12.48
C GLY A 65 -6.25 6.12 -12.16
N ARG A 66 -5.81 6.31 -10.93
CA ARG A 66 -5.15 7.54 -10.51
C ARG A 66 -3.66 7.34 -10.26
N GLY A 67 -3.05 6.41 -10.98
CA GLY A 67 -1.65 6.09 -10.77
C GLY A 67 -0.71 7.15 -11.31
N GLN A 68 0.54 7.02 -10.92
CA GLN A 68 1.61 7.86 -11.42
C GLN A 68 2.89 7.03 -11.45
N ASP A 69 3.90 7.54 -12.11
CA ASP A 69 5.20 6.86 -12.22
C ASP A 69 5.06 5.43 -12.76
N GLY A 70 4.18 5.25 -13.74
CA GLY A 70 4.01 3.96 -14.39
C GLY A 70 3.03 3.03 -13.73
N CYS A 71 2.45 3.43 -12.61
CA CYS A 71 1.44 2.62 -11.93
C CYS A 71 0.05 2.94 -12.44
N ASP A 72 -0.87 1.99 -12.27
CA ASP A 72 -2.25 2.14 -12.73
C ASP A 72 -3.13 2.86 -11.73
N HIS A 73 -2.81 2.71 -10.46
CA HIS A 73 -3.62 3.22 -9.35
C HIS A 73 -2.75 3.95 -8.34
N SER A 74 -3.37 4.65 -7.40
CA SER A 74 -2.66 5.32 -6.31
C SER A 74 -3.22 4.89 -4.97
N ALA A 75 -2.33 4.67 -4.00
CA ALA A 75 -2.76 4.35 -2.64
C ALA A 75 -3.34 5.58 -1.96
N VAL A 76 -4.32 5.33 -1.11
CA VAL A 76 -4.89 6.36 -0.24
C VAL A 76 -4.21 6.28 1.13
N TRP A 77 -4.04 5.08 1.63
CA TRP A 77 -3.28 4.81 2.84
C TRP A 77 -2.74 3.39 2.73
N VAL A 78 -1.65 3.14 3.44
CA VAL A 78 -0.98 1.84 3.45
C VAL A 78 -0.59 1.52 4.89
N ARG A 79 -0.78 0.27 5.30
CA ARG A 79 -0.39 -0.17 6.62
C ARG A 79 0.29 -1.53 6.53
N PRO A 80 1.48 -1.68 7.11
CA PRO A 80 2.12 -3.01 7.16
C PRO A 80 1.25 -3.98 7.94
N VAL A 81 1.13 -5.20 7.41
CA VAL A 81 0.35 -6.22 8.10
C VAL A 81 1.10 -6.74 9.31
N ARG A 82 2.33 -6.76 9.28
CA ARG A 82 3.18 -7.02 10.43
C ARG A 82 4.58 -6.99 10.04
#